data_28afff462cee51856a5ff80c95e803e0
#
_entry.id   28afff462cee51856a5ff80c95e803e0
#
_cell.length_a   1.000
_cell.length_b   1.000
_cell.length_c   1.000
_cell.angle_alpha   90.00
_cell.angle_beta   90.00
_cell.angle_gamma   90.00
#
_symmetry.space_group_name_H-M   'P 1'
#
loop_
_entity.id
_entity.type
_entity.pdbx_description
1 polymer ?
#
loop_
_entity_poly.entity_id
_entity_poly.type
_entity_poly.pdbx_seq_one_letter_code
_entity_poly.pdbx_strand_id
1 'polypeptide(L)'
;AYRKAYREAGHGDDVPLEKLGYSGLIFVGETEEEGRRGGQHLLWYLSHNKLPMHFRNPPGYASIEANVMALKGGQIGVRREGWLPDLDEEMAKGIVFCGTPDQVYDQLKKFYDHVGGFGHLLSMGQAGHLSHEDTCKSLRLMATELYPRLKELGKPKSIAAA
;
A
#
# COMPACT_ATOMS: atom_id res chain seq x y z
N ALA A 1 0.47 -17.33 1.90
CA ALA A 1 1.47 -18.07 1.10
C ALA A 1 2.86 -18.01 1.75
N TYR A 2 3.49 -16.79 1.91
CA TYR A 2 4.87 -16.65 2.40
C TYR A 2 5.13 -17.29 3.78
N ARG A 3 4.28 -17.04 4.78
CA ARG A 3 4.39 -17.63 6.13
C ARG A 3 4.36 -19.17 6.11
N LYS A 4 3.55 -19.75 5.21
CA LYS A 4 3.50 -21.20 5.04
C LYS A 4 4.81 -21.72 4.45
N ALA A 5 5.30 -21.13 3.37
CA ALA A 5 6.56 -21.53 2.74
C ALA A 5 7.76 -21.35 3.67
N TYR A 6 7.80 -20.29 4.47
CA TYR A 6 8.84 -20.03 5.46
C TYR A 6 8.94 -21.15 6.50
N ARG A 7 7.79 -21.62 7.01
CA ARG A 7 7.71 -22.74 7.95
C ARG A 7 8.11 -24.06 7.30
N GLU A 8 7.60 -24.33 6.10
CA GLU A 8 7.92 -25.56 5.34
C GLU A 8 9.42 -25.63 4.98
N ALA A 9 10.08 -24.50 4.84
CA ALA A 9 11.53 -24.40 4.64
C ALA A 9 12.35 -24.55 5.94
N GLY A 10 11.71 -24.81 7.10
CA GLY A 10 12.41 -25.06 8.37
C GLY A 10 12.90 -23.80 9.09
N HIS A 11 12.42 -22.60 8.73
CA HIS A 11 12.84 -21.34 9.35
C HIS A 11 12.07 -20.99 10.64
N GLY A 12 11.22 -21.88 11.13
CA GLY A 12 10.39 -21.67 12.33
C GLY A 12 8.95 -21.29 11.99
N ASP A 13 8.12 -21.17 13.02
CA ASP A 13 6.68 -20.94 12.86
C ASP A 13 6.34 -19.48 12.60
N ASP A 14 7.10 -18.56 13.17
CA ASP A 14 6.88 -17.13 13.07
C ASP A 14 7.88 -16.46 12.13
N VAL A 15 7.34 -15.73 11.17
CA VAL A 15 8.14 -14.87 10.28
C VAL A 15 8.44 -13.58 11.02
N PRO A 16 9.73 -13.24 11.24
CA PRO A 16 10.11 -11.97 11.81
C PRO A 16 9.55 -10.79 10.99
N LEU A 17 8.99 -9.78 11.66
CA LEU A 17 8.33 -8.66 10.99
C LEU A 17 9.28 -7.88 10.07
N GLU A 18 10.57 -7.83 10.40
CA GLU A 18 11.59 -7.20 9.56
C GLU A 18 11.80 -7.87 8.20
N LYS A 19 11.26 -9.07 8.00
CA LYS A 19 11.25 -9.76 6.69
C LYS A 19 10.00 -9.48 5.87
N LEU A 20 9.06 -8.73 6.43
CA LEU A 20 7.78 -8.40 5.80
C LEU A 20 7.74 -6.90 5.51
N GLY A 21 7.42 -6.56 4.28
CA GLY A 21 7.21 -5.18 3.85
C GLY A 21 5.87 -5.01 3.15
N TYR A 22 5.33 -3.82 3.27
CA TYR A 22 4.14 -3.40 2.54
C TYR A 22 4.40 -2.08 1.82
N SER A 23 3.93 -1.97 0.58
CA SER A 23 3.99 -0.73 -0.21
C SER A 23 2.57 -0.23 -0.44
N GLY A 24 2.28 0.99 0.01
CA GLY A 24 0.98 1.62 -0.14
C GLY A 24 1.08 3.04 -0.69
N LEU A 25 0.00 3.51 -1.30
CA LEU A 25 -0.18 4.90 -1.67
C LEU A 25 -0.62 5.67 -0.43
N ILE A 26 0.22 6.60 0.08
CA ILE A 26 -0.05 7.28 1.35
C ILE A 26 0.03 8.78 1.16
N PHE A 27 -1.03 9.49 1.51
CA PHE A 27 -1.06 10.95 1.52
C PHE A 27 -1.69 11.47 2.82
N VAL A 28 -0.94 12.30 3.52
CA VAL A 28 -1.37 12.93 4.77
C VAL A 28 -1.62 14.42 4.52
N GLY A 29 -2.83 14.87 4.78
CA GLY A 29 -3.23 16.30 4.72
C GLY A 29 -3.45 16.88 6.11
N GLU A 30 -3.47 18.20 6.22
CA GLU A 30 -3.87 18.88 7.47
C GLU A 30 -5.37 18.72 7.72
N THR A 31 -6.13 18.60 6.65
CA THR A 31 -7.57 18.36 6.71
C THR A 31 -7.92 17.07 5.96
N GLU A 32 -9.09 16.51 6.26
CA GLU A 32 -9.60 15.34 5.53
C GLU A 32 -9.75 15.63 4.04
N GLU A 33 -10.23 16.82 3.68
CA GLU A 33 -10.42 17.23 2.28
C GLU A 33 -9.08 17.24 1.54
N GLU A 34 -8.03 17.84 2.12
CA GLU A 34 -6.68 17.82 1.54
C GLU A 34 -6.15 16.39 1.40
N GLY A 35 -6.30 15.60 2.45
CA GLY A 35 -5.88 14.20 2.46
C GLY A 35 -6.55 13.40 1.34
N ARG A 36 -7.87 13.49 1.22
CA ARG A 36 -8.64 12.78 0.18
C ARG A 36 -8.30 13.28 -1.23
N ARG A 37 -8.14 14.58 -1.42
CA ARG A 37 -7.69 15.15 -2.70
C ARG A 37 -6.32 14.58 -3.09
N GLY A 38 -5.36 14.54 -2.17
CA GLY A 38 -4.05 13.93 -2.42
C GLY A 38 -4.14 12.43 -2.72
N GLY A 39 -4.95 11.69 -1.97
CA GLY A 39 -5.23 10.28 -2.24
C GLY A 39 -5.79 10.04 -3.65
N GLN A 40 -6.72 10.88 -4.10
CA GLN A 40 -7.26 10.83 -5.45
C GLN A 40 -6.18 11.06 -6.52
N HIS A 41 -5.25 11.97 -6.29
CA HIS A 41 -4.10 12.17 -7.18
C HIS A 41 -3.16 10.94 -7.20
N LEU A 42 -2.94 10.28 -6.06
CA LEU A 42 -2.14 9.06 -6.02
C LEU A 42 -2.78 7.91 -6.81
N LEU A 43 -4.11 7.82 -6.84
CA LEU A 43 -4.82 6.82 -7.64
C LEU A 43 -4.55 6.94 -9.14
N TRP A 44 -4.18 8.12 -9.63
CA TRP A 44 -3.75 8.32 -11.00
C TRP A 44 -2.63 7.34 -11.39
N TYR A 45 -1.72 7.03 -10.47
CA TYR A 45 -0.65 6.07 -10.70
C TYR A 45 -1.21 4.69 -11.10
N LEU A 46 -2.27 4.22 -10.47
CA LEU A 46 -2.87 2.93 -10.78
C LEU A 46 -3.57 2.92 -12.15
N SER A 47 -4.15 4.05 -12.54
CA SER A 47 -4.92 4.17 -13.78
C SER A 47 -4.06 4.49 -15.01
N HIS A 48 -2.94 5.21 -14.82
CA HIS A 48 -2.14 5.77 -15.91
C HIS A 48 -0.77 5.12 -16.10
N ASN A 49 -0.36 4.24 -15.20
CA ASN A 49 0.88 3.47 -15.37
C ASN A 49 0.66 2.37 -16.42
N LYS A 50 0.37 2.80 -17.64
CA LYS A 50 0.10 1.93 -18.78
C LYS A 50 1.38 1.78 -19.60
N LEU A 51 2.10 0.69 -19.35
CA LEU A 51 3.08 0.26 -20.34
C LEU A 51 2.36 -0.08 -21.65
N PRO A 52 2.88 0.36 -22.82
CA PRO A 52 2.37 -0.08 -24.11
C PRO A 52 2.23 -1.60 -24.15
N MET A 53 1.22 -2.11 -24.85
CA MET A 53 0.88 -3.55 -24.86
C MET A 53 2.09 -4.45 -25.17
N HIS A 54 2.96 -4.03 -26.08
CA HIS A 54 4.17 -4.77 -26.46
C HIS A 54 5.26 -4.82 -25.37
N PHE A 55 5.19 -3.98 -24.34
CA PHE A 55 6.09 -4.03 -23.18
C PHE A 55 5.47 -4.73 -21.95
N ARG A 56 4.15 -5.00 -21.98
CA ARG A 56 3.48 -5.59 -20.82
C ARG A 56 3.85 -7.03 -20.57
N ASN A 57 3.97 -7.80 -21.64
CA ASN A 57 4.33 -9.20 -21.60
C ASN A 57 5.19 -9.54 -22.81
N PRO A 58 6.48 -9.18 -22.83
CA PRO A 58 7.34 -9.62 -23.90
C PRO A 58 7.33 -11.17 -23.94
N PRO A 59 7.43 -11.78 -25.13
CA PRO A 59 7.43 -13.22 -25.28
C PRO A 59 8.44 -13.89 -24.33
N GLY A 60 7.97 -14.87 -23.55
CA GLY A 60 8.80 -15.60 -22.58
C GLY A 60 8.94 -14.96 -21.21
N TYR A 61 8.35 -13.77 -20.94
CA TYR A 61 8.41 -13.12 -19.64
C TYR A 61 7.51 -13.80 -18.59
N ALA A 62 6.35 -14.29 -19.00
CA ALA A 62 5.45 -15.04 -18.13
C ALA A 62 4.98 -16.32 -18.84
N SER A 63 4.80 -17.40 -18.07
CA SER A 63 4.26 -18.63 -18.62
C SER A 63 2.79 -18.44 -19.07
N ILE A 64 2.32 -19.30 -19.96
CA ILE A 64 0.93 -19.29 -20.42
C ILE A 64 -0.01 -19.46 -19.21
N GLU A 65 0.35 -20.35 -18.27
CA GLU A 65 -0.42 -20.60 -17.05
C GLU A 65 -0.53 -19.33 -16.18
N ALA A 66 0.58 -18.59 -16.02
CA ALA A 66 0.58 -17.35 -15.25
C ALA A 66 -0.32 -16.29 -15.89
N ASN A 67 -0.31 -16.18 -17.22
CA ASN A 67 -1.18 -15.27 -17.97
C ASN A 67 -2.67 -15.68 -17.83
N VAL A 68 -2.97 -16.99 -17.93
CA VAL A 68 -4.34 -17.50 -17.75
C VAL A 68 -4.84 -17.26 -16.33
N MET A 69 -3.99 -17.48 -15.31
CA MET A 69 -4.35 -17.19 -13.92
C MET A 69 -4.60 -15.71 -13.69
N ALA A 70 -3.78 -14.83 -14.26
CA ALA A 70 -3.96 -13.38 -14.14
C ALA A 70 -5.25 -12.91 -14.84
N LEU A 71 -5.60 -13.48 -16.00
CA LEU A 71 -6.88 -13.24 -16.68
C LEU A 71 -8.08 -13.70 -15.82
N LYS A 72 -8.01 -14.92 -15.27
CA LYS A 72 -9.06 -15.47 -14.39
C LYS A 72 -9.21 -14.66 -13.10
N GLY A 73 -8.12 -14.14 -12.56
CA GLY A 73 -8.11 -13.30 -11.36
C GLY A 73 -8.54 -11.85 -11.61
N GLY A 74 -8.90 -11.48 -12.84
CA GLY A 74 -9.27 -10.10 -13.18
C GLY A 74 -8.10 -9.11 -13.16
N GLN A 75 -6.88 -9.58 -12.97
CA GLN A 75 -5.68 -8.74 -12.87
C GLN A 75 -5.20 -8.22 -14.23
N ILE A 76 -5.52 -8.94 -15.30
CA ILE A 76 -5.31 -8.51 -16.69
C ILE A 76 -6.69 -8.23 -17.30
N GLY A 77 -7.43 -7.31 -16.71
CA GLY A 77 -8.61 -6.75 -17.35
C GLY A 77 -8.19 -5.67 -18.33
N VAL A 78 -8.87 -5.57 -19.47
CA VAL A 78 -8.85 -4.36 -20.27
C VAL A 78 -9.53 -3.28 -19.41
N ARG A 79 -8.74 -2.58 -18.59
CA ARG A 79 -9.25 -1.39 -17.90
C ARG A 79 -9.70 -0.45 -18.99
N ARG A 80 -10.98 -0.10 -18.99
CA ARG A 80 -11.53 0.85 -19.97
C ARG A 80 -10.69 2.11 -19.93
N GLU A 81 -10.42 2.65 -21.09
CA GLU A 81 -9.77 3.95 -21.20
C GLU A 81 -10.58 4.98 -20.39
N GLY A 82 -9.91 5.72 -19.49
CA GLY A 82 -10.60 6.64 -18.57
C GLY A 82 -11.17 6.03 -17.27
N TRP A 83 -10.94 4.73 -17.00
CA TRP A 83 -11.31 4.17 -15.70
C TRP A 83 -10.43 4.78 -14.61
N LEU A 84 -11.07 5.43 -13.65
CA LEU A 84 -10.46 5.88 -12.41
C LEU A 84 -10.93 4.96 -11.29
N PRO A 85 -10.02 4.44 -10.46
CA PRO A 85 -10.40 3.68 -9.28
C PRO A 85 -11.24 4.57 -8.35
N ASP A 86 -12.20 3.97 -7.68
CA ASP A 86 -12.92 4.63 -6.61
C ASP A 86 -12.03 4.72 -5.38
N LEU A 87 -11.92 5.92 -4.79
CA LEU A 87 -11.03 6.15 -3.65
C LEU A 87 -11.41 5.33 -2.43
N ASP A 88 -12.70 5.28 -2.10
CA ASP A 88 -13.17 4.59 -0.90
C ASP A 88 -13.02 3.06 -1.05
N GLU A 89 -13.24 2.52 -2.25
CA GLU A 89 -12.96 1.12 -2.54
C GLU A 89 -11.47 0.77 -2.39
N GLU A 90 -10.58 1.62 -2.91
CA GLU A 90 -9.13 1.36 -2.82
C GLU A 90 -8.60 1.58 -1.39
N MET A 91 -9.20 2.49 -0.63
CA MET A 91 -8.95 2.62 0.81
C MET A 91 -9.40 1.38 1.58
N ALA A 92 -10.59 0.87 1.28
CA ALA A 92 -11.11 -0.34 1.92
C ALA A 92 -10.25 -1.59 1.63
N LYS A 93 -9.63 -1.64 0.45
CA LYS A 93 -8.68 -2.71 0.07
C LYS A 93 -7.28 -2.55 0.69
N GLY A 94 -7.00 -1.42 1.35
CA GLY A 94 -5.69 -1.10 1.91
C GLY A 94 -4.64 -0.69 0.86
N ILE A 95 -5.05 -0.26 -0.33
CA ILE A 95 -4.13 0.18 -1.40
C ILE A 95 -3.77 1.66 -1.23
N VAL A 96 -4.74 2.47 -0.80
CA VAL A 96 -4.58 3.90 -0.51
C VAL A 96 -4.90 4.17 0.94
N PHE A 97 -4.09 4.99 1.57
CA PHE A 97 -4.30 5.53 2.92
C PHE A 97 -4.23 7.05 2.83
N CYS A 98 -5.31 7.73 3.12
CA CYS A 98 -5.33 9.19 3.00
C CYS A 98 -6.31 9.82 3.99
N GLY A 99 -6.03 11.07 4.35
CA GLY A 99 -6.78 11.84 5.33
C GLY A 99 -5.86 12.66 6.23
N THR A 100 -6.35 13.01 7.42
CA THR A 100 -5.52 13.61 8.47
C THR A 100 -4.54 12.59 9.05
N PRO A 101 -3.51 13.02 9.82
CA PRO A 101 -2.59 12.10 10.49
C PRO A 101 -3.30 11.03 11.32
N ASP A 102 -4.37 11.40 12.04
CA ASP A 102 -5.15 10.46 12.84
C ASP A 102 -5.89 9.43 11.99
N GLN A 103 -6.56 9.88 10.93
CA GLN A 103 -7.28 8.99 10.02
C GLN A 103 -6.35 8.01 9.31
N VAL A 104 -5.19 8.50 8.85
CA VAL A 104 -4.20 7.63 8.18
C VAL A 104 -3.58 6.64 9.16
N TYR A 105 -3.34 7.06 10.40
CA TYR A 105 -2.87 6.15 11.45
C TYR A 105 -3.87 5.02 11.70
N ASP A 106 -5.15 5.35 11.85
CA ASP A 106 -6.19 4.36 12.13
C ASP A 106 -6.37 3.38 10.95
N GLN A 107 -6.30 3.88 9.71
CA GLN A 107 -6.34 3.06 8.51
C GLN A 107 -5.14 2.09 8.46
N LEU A 108 -3.93 2.59 8.67
CA LEU A 108 -2.70 1.78 8.66
C LEU A 108 -2.68 0.78 9.81
N LYS A 109 -3.14 1.18 11.01
CA LYS A 109 -3.24 0.27 12.15
C LYS A 109 -4.22 -0.86 11.89
N LYS A 110 -5.40 -0.54 11.37
CA LYS A 110 -6.41 -1.55 11.00
C LYS A 110 -5.87 -2.52 9.96
N PHE A 111 -5.17 -2.00 8.96
CA PHE A 111 -4.54 -2.83 7.94
C PHE A 111 -3.41 -3.69 8.52
N TYR A 112 -2.54 -3.11 9.34
CA TYR A 112 -1.46 -3.81 10.05
C TYR A 112 -1.99 -5.00 10.87
N ASP A 113 -3.04 -4.77 11.65
CA ASP A 113 -3.67 -5.81 12.45
C ASP A 113 -4.31 -6.90 11.55
N HIS A 114 -4.96 -6.52 10.45
CA HIS A 114 -5.58 -7.44 9.51
C HIS A 114 -4.59 -8.38 8.82
N VAL A 115 -3.43 -7.89 8.39
CA VAL A 115 -2.42 -8.70 7.69
C VAL A 115 -1.48 -9.45 8.64
N GLY A 116 -1.58 -9.19 9.94
CA GLY A 116 -0.73 -9.81 10.98
C GLY A 116 0.65 -9.18 11.08
N GLY A 117 0.79 -7.91 10.72
CA GLY A 117 1.99 -7.10 10.92
C GLY A 117 3.00 -7.15 9.77
N PHE A 118 3.82 -6.12 9.72
CA PHE A 118 5.01 -5.97 8.84
C PHE A 118 6.01 -5.01 9.51
N GLY A 119 7.30 -5.16 9.21
CA GLY A 119 8.36 -4.31 9.77
C GLY A 119 8.76 -3.14 8.86
N HIS A 120 8.38 -3.18 7.59
CA HIS A 120 8.71 -2.13 6.63
C HIS A 120 7.46 -1.62 5.95
N LEU A 121 7.31 -0.28 5.95
CA LEU A 121 6.27 0.42 5.18
C LEU A 121 6.95 1.29 4.12
N LEU A 122 6.69 0.98 2.85
CA LEU A 122 7.11 1.80 1.71
C LEU A 122 5.97 2.74 1.35
N SER A 123 6.17 4.02 1.55
CA SER A 123 5.19 5.04 1.17
C SER A 123 5.45 5.53 -0.24
N MET A 124 4.47 5.37 -1.11
CA MET A 124 4.40 6.06 -2.39
C MET A 124 3.57 7.32 -2.20
N GLY A 125 4.23 8.44 -1.94
CA GLY A 125 3.59 9.71 -1.55
C GLY A 125 3.52 10.75 -2.68
N GLN A 126 3.92 10.40 -3.91
CA GLN A 126 3.90 11.33 -5.04
C GLN A 126 3.46 10.62 -6.31
N ALA A 127 2.45 11.17 -6.97
CA ALA A 127 1.99 10.73 -8.29
C ALA A 127 1.01 11.75 -8.89
N GLY A 128 0.71 11.59 -10.17
CA GLY A 128 -0.30 12.38 -10.86
C GLY A 128 0.04 13.86 -10.92
N HIS A 129 -0.92 14.66 -10.50
CA HIS A 129 -0.83 16.12 -10.53
C HIS A 129 -0.49 16.75 -9.17
N LEU A 130 0.03 15.94 -8.22
CA LEU A 130 0.51 16.48 -6.95
C LEU A 130 1.65 17.46 -7.17
N SER A 131 1.53 18.64 -6.59
CA SER A 131 2.61 19.62 -6.59
C SER A 131 3.77 19.18 -5.71
N HIS A 132 4.95 19.74 -5.93
CA HIS A 132 6.09 19.52 -5.05
C HIS A 132 5.78 20.00 -3.61
N GLU A 133 5.07 21.12 -3.49
CA GLU A 133 4.70 21.70 -2.20
C GLU A 133 3.75 20.77 -1.41
N ASP A 134 2.67 20.29 -2.04
CA ASP A 134 1.74 19.34 -1.42
C ASP A 134 2.45 18.05 -1.01
N THR A 135 3.33 17.54 -1.87
CA THR A 135 4.14 16.36 -1.57
C THR A 135 5.03 16.57 -0.35
N CYS A 136 5.76 17.68 -0.31
CA CYS A 136 6.63 18.03 0.84
C CYS A 136 5.83 18.21 2.13
N LYS A 137 4.66 18.86 2.05
CA LYS A 137 3.76 19.06 3.20
C LYS A 137 3.29 17.70 3.75
N SER A 138 2.81 16.82 2.88
CA SER A 138 2.38 15.47 3.26
C SER A 138 3.51 14.66 3.90
N LEU A 139 4.71 14.69 3.32
CA LEU A 139 5.86 13.98 3.88
C LEU A 139 6.29 14.54 5.25
N ARG A 140 6.18 15.84 5.48
CA ARG A 140 6.46 16.44 6.81
C ARG A 140 5.45 15.94 7.84
N LEU A 141 4.14 16.01 7.54
CA LEU A 141 3.10 15.48 8.43
C LEU A 141 3.31 14.00 8.71
N MET A 142 3.65 13.23 7.70
CA MET A 142 3.98 11.82 7.87
C MET A 142 5.17 11.62 8.82
N ALA A 143 6.24 12.41 8.68
CA ALA A 143 7.44 12.28 9.50
C ALA A 143 7.24 12.72 10.94
N THR A 144 6.49 13.82 11.17
CA THR A 144 6.34 14.44 12.48
C THR A 144 5.19 13.86 13.31
N GLU A 145 4.09 13.50 12.68
CA GLU A 145 2.87 13.11 13.37
C GLU A 145 2.51 11.63 13.23
N LEU A 146 2.75 11.06 12.05
CA LEU A 146 2.36 9.68 11.77
C LEU A 146 3.47 8.68 12.14
N TYR A 147 4.69 8.90 11.67
CA TYR A 147 5.80 7.95 11.83
C TYR A 147 6.15 7.61 13.30
N PRO A 148 6.18 8.56 14.24
CA PRO A 148 6.44 8.23 15.64
C PRO A 148 5.43 7.22 16.21
N ARG A 149 4.16 7.35 15.83
CA ARG A 149 3.08 6.44 16.27
C ARG A 149 3.20 5.06 15.60
N LEU A 150 3.54 5.02 14.31
CA LEU A 150 3.73 3.76 13.59
C LEU A 150 4.89 2.92 14.17
N LYS A 151 5.95 3.57 14.65
CA LYS A 151 7.07 2.87 15.30
C LYS A 151 6.64 2.09 16.54
N GLU A 152 5.61 2.53 17.23
CA GLU A 152 5.09 1.84 18.41
C GLU A 152 4.32 0.55 18.06
N LEU A 153 3.75 0.46 16.86
CA LEU A 153 3.01 -0.74 16.42
C LEU A 153 3.92 -1.97 16.32
N GLY A 154 5.18 -1.79 15.91
CA GLY A 154 6.13 -2.87 15.74
C GLY A 154 6.84 -3.33 17.02
N LYS A 155 6.64 -2.63 18.13
CA LYS A 155 7.25 -3.02 19.40
C LYS A 155 6.56 -4.24 20.00
N PRO A 156 7.33 -5.20 20.55
CA PRO A 156 6.73 -6.29 21.32
C PRO A 156 5.83 -5.68 22.42
N LYS A 157 4.58 -6.09 22.45
CA LYS A 157 3.71 -5.73 23.59
C LYS A 157 4.40 -6.27 24.84
N SER A 158 4.84 -5.38 25.75
CA SER A 158 5.31 -5.82 27.05
C SER A 158 4.17 -6.63 27.68
N ILE A 159 4.44 -7.89 27.94
CA ILE A 159 3.53 -8.71 28.73
C ILE A 159 3.55 -8.05 30.10
N ALA A 160 2.49 -7.30 30.42
CA ALA A 160 2.30 -6.78 31.76
C ALA A 160 2.33 -8.01 32.68
N ALA A 161 3.33 -8.06 33.55
CA ALA A 161 3.41 -9.10 34.55
C ALA A 161 2.13 -8.99 35.41
N ALA A 162 1.32 -10.06 35.36
CA ALA A 162 0.17 -10.25 36.22
C ALA A 162 0.62 -10.61 37.64
#